data_6634bcb2caa4667da9e7a8002788f6aa
#
_entry.id   6634bcb2caa4667da9e7a8002788f6aa
#
_cell.length_a   1.000
_cell.length_b   1.000
_cell.length_c   1.000
_cell.angle_alpha   90.00
_cell.angle_beta   90.00
_cell.angle_gamma   90.00
#
_symmetry.space_group_name_H-M   'P 1'
#
loop_
_entity.id
_entity.type
_entity.pdbx_description
1 polymer ?
#
loop_
_entity_poly.entity_id
_entity_poly.type
_entity_poly.pdbx_seq_one_letter_code
_entity_poly.pdbx_strand_id
1 'polypeptide(L)'
;MSRAFVLGNGISRQAIGVVAMGHMGMIYGCNALYREHTPDVLVATDRPIAEHIQRSGYSAAHRFYTRRPLPGFGAQVVPKPYFGYSSGPIAVALAALDQHQIIYLLKLF
;
A
#
# COMPACT_ATOMS: atom_id res chain seq x y z
N MET A 1 6.35 10.13 18.18
CA MET A 1 5.73 8.79 18.09
C MET A 1 5.35 8.51 16.64
N SER A 2 5.82 7.42 16.09
CA SER A 2 5.51 7.11 14.70
C SER A 2 4.14 6.43 14.56
N ARG A 3 3.38 6.87 13.57
CA ARG A 3 2.05 6.36 13.28
C ARG A 3 1.94 5.91 11.83
N ALA A 4 1.18 4.86 11.61
CA ALA A 4 0.86 4.36 10.28
C ALA A 4 -0.66 4.23 10.15
N PHE A 5 -1.17 4.57 8.98
CA PHE A 5 -2.58 4.41 8.64
C PHE A 5 -2.65 3.42 7.49
N VAL A 6 -3.28 2.27 7.72
CA VAL A 6 -3.45 1.23 6.70
C VAL A 6 -4.87 1.33 6.17
N LEU A 7 -5.00 1.68 4.89
CA LEU A 7 -6.28 1.96 4.25
C LEU A 7 -6.70 0.82 3.33
N GLY A 8 -7.88 0.28 3.58
CA GLY A 8 -8.51 -0.69 2.69
C GLY A 8 -9.20 -0.02 1.51
N ASN A 9 -9.73 -0.84 0.60
CA ASN A 9 -10.30 -0.36 -0.66
C ASN A 9 -11.48 0.60 -0.51
N GLY A 10 -12.24 0.51 0.57
CA GLY A 10 -13.42 1.34 0.76
C GLY A 10 -13.15 2.79 1.15
N ILE A 11 -11.88 3.14 1.46
CA ILE A 11 -11.53 4.46 1.97
C ILE A 11 -11.19 5.46 0.86
N SER A 12 -10.97 5.00 -0.37
CA SER A 12 -10.46 5.83 -1.47
C SER A 12 -11.33 7.04 -1.78
N ARG A 13 -12.63 6.97 -1.48
CA ARG A 13 -13.58 8.06 -1.75
C ARG A 13 -13.55 9.17 -0.69
N GLN A 14 -12.71 9.05 0.31
CA GLN A 14 -12.61 10.02 1.40
C GLN A 14 -11.26 10.73 1.35
N ALA A 15 -10.96 11.28 0.18
CA ALA A 15 -9.65 11.88 -0.10
C ALA A 15 -9.23 12.96 0.92
N ILE A 16 -10.19 13.77 1.39
CA ILE A 16 -9.89 14.82 2.38
C ILE A 16 -9.37 14.22 3.68
N GLY A 17 -10.02 13.14 4.14
CA GLY A 17 -9.56 12.43 5.34
C GLY A 17 -8.17 11.83 5.16
N VAL A 18 -7.88 11.28 3.98
CA VAL A 18 -6.57 10.71 3.67
C VAL A 18 -5.49 11.78 3.67
N VAL A 19 -5.76 12.95 3.10
CA VAL A 19 -4.83 14.08 3.15
C VAL A 19 -4.51 14.47 4.59
N ALA A 20 -5.53 14.57 5.43
CA ALA A 20 -5.34 14.91 6.85
C ALA A 20 -4.48 13.86 7.56
N MET A 21 -4.71 12.57 7.29
CA MET A 21 -3.91 11.49 7.87
C MET A 21 -2.44 11.57 7.46
N GLY A 22 -2.15 11.99 6.23
CA GLY A 22 -0.80 12.14 5.73
C GLY A 22 0.05 13.13 6.52
N HIS A 23 -0.58 14.09 7.19
CA HIS A 23 0.12 15.01 8.09
C HIS A 23 0.40 14.41 9.48
N MET A 24 -0.21 13.26 9.78
CA MET A 24 -0.12 12.61 11.09
C MET A 24 0.77 11.38 11.09
N GLY A 25 1.05 10.79 9.94
CA GLY A 25 1.85 9.58 9.83
C GLY A 25 1.93 9.05 8.40
N MET A 26 2.55 7.88 8.25
CA MET A 26 2.68 7.23 6.95
C MET A 26 1.39 6.53 6.54
N ILE A 27 1.08 6.57 5.25
CA ILE A 27 -0.12 5.96 4.69
C ILE A 27 0.28 4.72 3.88
N TYR A 28 -0.34 3.59 4.22
CA TYR A 28 -0.20 2.32 3.50
C TYR A 28 -1.52 2.03 2.80
N GLY A 29 -1.49 1.99 1.49
CA GLY A 29 -2.69 1.77 0.69
C GLY A 29 -2.67 0.45 -0.05
N CYS A 30 -3.83 0.07 -0.58
CA CYS A 30 -4.02 -1.19 -1.29
C CYS A 30 -4.66 -0.96 -2.65
N ASN A 31 -4.28 -1.77 -3.62
CA ASN A 31 -4.93 -1.88 -4.93
C ASN A 31 -5.08 -0.52 -5.63
N ALA A 32 -6.30 -0.09 -5.90
CA ALA A 32 -6.56 1.08 -6.75
C ALA A 32 -6.49 2.43 -6.03
N LEU A 33 -6.11 2.47 -4.76
CA LEU A 33 -6.02 3.73 -4.02
C LEU A 33 -5.12 4.75 -4.72
N TYR A 34 -4.07 4.28 -5.40
CA TYR A 34 -3.11 5.15 -6.07
C TYR A 34 -3.73 6.08 -7.13
N ARG A 35 -4.91 5.72 -7.64
CA ARG A 35 -5.61 6.53 -8.65
C ARG A 35 -6.17 7.84 -8.08
N GLU A 36 -6.49 7.84 -6.80
CA GLU A 36 -7.10 8.99 -6.15
C GLU A 36 -6.12 9.67 -5.19
N HIS A 37 -5.16 8.92 -4.72
CA HIS A 37 -4.23 9.36 -3.69
C HIS A 37 -2.93 8.59 -3.77
N THR A 38 -1.80 9.27 -3.62
CA THR A 38 -0.50 8.59 -3.58
C THR A 38 -0.17 8.24 -2.12
N PRO A 39 -0.32 6.99 -1.71
CA PRO A 39 0.11 6.59 -0.36
C PRO A 39 1.63 6.54 -0.28
N ASP A 40 2.18 6.49 0.93
CA ASP A 40 3.61 6.30 1.13
C ASP A 40 4.06 4.92 0.69
N VAL A 41 3.19 3.92 0.90
CA VAL A 41 3.44 2.53 0.47
C VAL A 41 2.17 1.98 -0.14
N LEU A 42 2.28 1.36 -1.30
CA LEU A 42 1.15 0.72 -1.97
C LEU A 42 1.40 -0.78 -2.10
N VAL A 43 0.36 -1.59 -1.86
CA VAL A 43 0.40 -3.04 -2.04
C VAL A 43 -0.72 -3.47 -2.97
N ALA A 44 -0.42 -4.27 -3.98
CA ALA A 44 -1.44 -4.88 -4.83
C ALA A 44 -1.03 -6.31 -5.16
N THR A 45 -1.89 -7.27 -4.85
CA THR A 45 -1.62 -8.68 -5.08
C THR A 45 -2.40 -9.25 -6.27
N ASP A 46 -3.54 -8.65 -6.62
CA ASP A 46 -4.28 -9.05 -7.82
C ASP A 46 -3.47 -8.79 -9.07
N ARG A 47 -3.25 -9.83 -9.87
CA ARG A 47 -2.36 -9.75 -11.02
C ARG A 47 -2.72 -8.65 -12.02
N PRO A 48 -3.98 -8.50 -12.46
CA PRO A 48 -4.30 -7.45 -13.44
C PRO A 48 -3.99 -6.05 -12.95
N ILE A 49 -4.39 -5.72 -11.70
CA ILE A 49 -4.14 -4.37 -11.19
C ILE A 49 -2.66 -4.16 -10.85
N ALA A 50 -1.97 -5.20 -10.37
CA ALA A 50 -0.55 -5.11 -10.08
C ALA A 50 0.26 -4.85 -11.35
N GLU A 51 -0.07 -5.53 -12.45
CA GLU A 51 0.59 -5.29 -13.73
C GLU A 51 0.29 -3.89 -14.26
N HIS A 52 -0.96 -3.44 -14.16
CA HIS A 52 -1.35 -2.12 -14.60
C HIS A 52 -0.58 -1.03 -13.84
N ILE A 53 -0.47 -1.16 -12.53
CA ILE A 53 0.27 -0.21 -11.70
C ILE A 53 1.73 -0.13 -12.15
N GLN A 54 2.37 -1.27 -12.37
CA GLN A 54 3.77 -1.31 -12.78
C GLN A 54 3.97 -0.71 -14.17
N ARG A 55 3.13 -1.07 -15.14
CA ARG A 55 3.23 -0.58 -16.51
C ARG A 55 2.91 0.91 -16.64
N SER A 56 2.18 1.48 -15.68
CA SER A 56 1.93 2.91 -15.65
C SER A 56 3.15 3.74 -15.23
N GLY A 57 4.21 3.09 -14.74
CA GLY A 57 5.40 3.76 -14.23
C GLY A 57 5.33 4.11 -12.75
N TYR A 58 4.22 3.82 -12.09
CA TYR A 58 4.02 4.16 -10.67
C TYR A 58 5.14 3.60 -9.78
N SER A 59 5.45 2.31 -9.94
CA SER A 59 6.41 1.63 -9.07
C SER A 59 7.86 2.07 -9.28
N ALA A 60 8.17 2.77 -10.38
CA ALA A 60 9.48 3.35 -10.57
C ALA A 60 9.71 4.60 -9.71
N ALA A 61 8.62 5.29 -9.34
CA ALA A 61 8.69 6.55 -8.58
C ALA A 61 8.21 6.42 -7.14
N HIS A 62 7.44 5.37 -6.82
CA HIS A 62 6.80 5.21 -5.52
C HIS A 62 7.03 3.80 -4.95
N ARG A 63 7.03 3.68 -3.63
CA ARG A 63 7.22 2.39 -2.96
C ARG A 63 6.00 1.51 -3.19
N PHE A 64 6.21 0.38 -3.88
CA PHE A 64 5.15 -0.53 -4.27
C PHE A 64 5.57 -1.99 -4.09
N TYR A 65 4.69 -2.80 -3.52
CA TYR A 65 4.91 -4.22 -3.29
C TYR A 65 3.89 -5.05 -4.02
N THR A 66 4.35 -6.16 -4.62
CA THR A 66 3.50 -7.16 -5.26
C THR A 66 4.13 -8.54 -5.11
N ARG A 67 3.36 -9.58 -5.42
CA ARG A 67 3.90 -10.95 -5.34
C ARG A 67 4.89 -11.26 -6.46
N ARG A 68 4.64 -10.75 -7.66
CA ARG A 68 5.44 -11.05 -8.85
C ARG A 68 5.85 -9.76 -9.56
N PRO A 69 6.88 -9.11 -9.06
CA PRO A 69 7.35 -7.88 -9.69
C PRO A 69 7.78 -8.13 -11.14
N LEU A 70 7.38 -7.23 -12.03
CA LEU A 70 7.88 -7.24 -13.39
C LEU A 70 9.31 -6.69 -13.41
N PRO A 71 10.23 -7.32 -14.15
CA PRO A 71 11.62 -6.84 -14.21
C PRO A 71 11.71 -5.41 -14.74
N GLY A 72 12.49 -4.57 -14.08
CA GLY A 72 12.79 -3.23 -14.55
C GLY A 72 11.77 -2.16 -14.20
N PHE A 73 10.68 -2.49 -13.47
CA PHE A 73 9.64 -1.51 -13.14
C PHE A 73 9.73 -0.97 -11.72
N GLY A 74 10.69 -1.42 -10.91
CA GLY A 74 10.93 -0.86 -9.58
C GLY A 74 10.07 -1.43 -8.46
N ALA A 75 9.16 -2.36 -8.75
CA ALA A 75 8.33 -2.96 -7.72
C ALA A 75 9.17 -3.88 -6.82
N GLN A 76 8.77 -3.97 -5.56
CA GLN A 76 9.39 -4.86 -4.58
C GLN A 76 8.52 -6.08 -4.35
N VAL A 77 9.16 -7.21 -4.02
CA VAL A 77 8.45 -8.46 -3.74
C VAL A 77 7.94 -8.44 -2.30
N VAL A 78 6.71 -8.94 -2.12
CA VAL A 78 6.14 -9.14 -0.78
C VAL A 78 7.04 -10.09 0.01
N PRO A 79 7.37 -9.78 1.28
CA PRO A 79 8.18 -10.68 2.12
C PRO A 79 7.51 -12.05 2.23
N LYS A 80 8.34 -13.10 2.20
CA LYS A 80 7.88 -14.49 2.15
C LYS A 80 6.84 -14.88 3.19
N PRO A 81 6.99 -14.52 4.48
CA PRO A 81 5.98 -14.93 5.47
C PRO A 81 4.57 -14.44 5.15
N TYR A 82 4.43 -13.38 4.37
CA TYR A 82 3.16 -12.75 4.05
C TYR A 82 2.72 -12.97 2.61
N PHE A 83 3.48 -13.77 1.87
CA PHE A 83 3.29 -13.90 0.42
C PHE A 83 1.89 -14.38 0.03
N GLY A 84 1.27 -15.24 0.85
CA GLY A 84 -0.06 -15.79 0.58
C GLY A 84 -1.21 -14.91 1.04
N TYR A 85 -0.94 -13.77 1.68
CA TYR A 85 -1.98 -12.92 2.22
C TYR A 85 -2.53 -11.96 1.15
N SER A 86 -3.74 -11.44 1.38
CA SER A 86 -4.30 -10.40 0.52
C SER A 86 -3.63 -9.06 0.81
N SER A 87 -3.90 -8.05 -0.03
CA SER A 87 -3.20 -6.76 0.02
C SER A 87 -3.33 -6.03 1.35
N GLY A 88 -4.52 -6.06 1.96
CA GLY A 88 -4.75 -5.39 3.24
C GLY A 88 -3.86 -5.92 4.36
N PRO A 89 -3.92 -7.21 4.66
CA PRO A 89 -3.03 -7.81 5.67
C PRO A 89 -1.54 -7.63 5.36
N ILE A 90 -1.13 -7.66 4.09
CA ILE A 90 0.27 -7.40 3.73
C ILE A 90 0.64 -5.96 4.08
N ALA A 91 -0.23 -4.99 3.80
CA ALA A 91 0.03 -3.60 4.15
C ALA A 91 0.21 -3.42 5.67
N VAL A 92 -0.60 -4.12 6.47
CA VAL A 92 -0.44 -4.13 7.93
C VAL A 92 0.93 -4.69 8.33
N ALA A 93 1.32 -5.81 7.72
CA ALA A 93 2.61 -6.43 8.00
C ALA A 93 3.77 -5.49 7.65
N LEU A 94 3.70 -4.80 6.52
CA LEU A 94 4.73 -3.84 6.13
C LEU A 94 4.82 -2.68 7.12
N ALA A 95 3.68 -2.18 7.59
CA ALA A 95 3.68 -1.12 8.59
C ALA A 95 4.35 -1.58 9.89
N ALA A 96 4.11 -2.83 10.29
CA ALA A 96 4.75 -3.41 11.46
C ALA A 96 6.26 -3.60 11.25
N LEU A 97 6.66 -4.07 10.08
CA LEU A 97 8.07 -4.25 9.74
C LEU A 97 8.80 -2.92 9.66
N ASP A 98 8.13 -1.85 9.27
CA ASP A 98 8.67 -0.49 9.28
C ASP A 98 8.75 0.09 10.69
N GLN A 99 8.36 -0.68 11.71
CA GLN A 99 8.50 -0.35 13.14
C GLN A 99 7.69 0.87 13.59
N HIS A 100 6.51 1.05 13.03
CA HIS A 100 5.60 2.07 13.54
C HIS A 100 5.05 1.68 14.91
N GLN A 101 4.99 2.65 15.81
CA GLN A 101 4.54 2.42 17.18
C GLN A 101 3.03 2.24 17.28
N ILE A 102 2.29 2.94 16.42
CA ILE A 102 0.82 2.86 16.38
C ILE A 102 0.40 2.62 14.94
N ILE A 103 -0.46 1.63 14.73
CA ILE A 103 -0.99 1.30 13.40
C ILE A 103 -2.51 1.36 13.45
N TYR A 104 -3.09 2.28 12.67
CA TYR A 104 -4.55 2.41 12.55
C TYR A 104 -5.02 1.64 11.33
N LEU A 105 -6.04 0.80 11.50
CA LEU A 105 -6.60 -0.03 10.43
C LEU A 105 -7.95 0.53 10.01
N LEU A 106 -8.06 0.96 8.76
CA LEU A 106 -9.26 1.65 8.27
C LEU A 106 -9.82 0.92 7.05
N LYS A 107 -11.04 0.38 7.19
CA LYS A 107 -11.78 -0.25 6.08
C LYS A 107 -11.02 -1.39 5.40
N LEU A 108 -10.31 -2.22 6.19
CA LEU A 108 -9.57 -3.35 5.63
C LEU A 108 -10.46 -4.52 5.23
N PHE A 109 -11.59 -4.68 5.88
CA PHE A 109 -12.47 -5.84 5.69
C PHE A 109 -13.89 -5.40 5.41
#